data_3643cc3f176414d2f97f3cec5b00e874
#
_entry.id   3643cc3f176414d2f97f3cec5b00e874
#
_cell.length_a   1.000
_cell.length_b   1.000
_cell.length_c   1.000
_cell.angle_alpha   90.00
_cell.angle_beta   90.00
_cell.angle_gamma   90.00
#
_symmetry.space_group_name_H-M   'P 1'
#
loop_
_entity.id
_entity.type
_entity.pdbx_description
1 polymer ?
#
loop_
_entity_poly.entity_id
_entity_poly.type
_entity_poly.pdbx_seq_one_letter_code
_entity_poly.pdbx_strand_id
1 'polypeptide(L)'
;MDAPGYLCTGTSDVLDLEAQVALIKAMQPEVKSIGILYTSSEDNSITNLKNFKAICDKEGIEVVATAVQGAADIPAAAEELASKVDCINNFTDNNVVNNLSVVLNAADKYKIPVYGSEEEQVVNGCLASVSIDYVALGKVTGEMAVSVLKGEDASAMPVKTITEATPVINSTEIGRA
;
A
#
# COMPACT_ATOMS: atom_id res chain seq x y z
N MET A 1 0.66 -9.47 16.94
CA MET A 1 0.41 -10.80 16.34
C MET A 1 0.89 -11.87 17.29
N ASP A 2 0.25 -13.04 17.28
CA ASP A 2 0.64 -14.16 18.12
C ASP A 2 1.94 -14.79 17.59
N ALA A 3 2.60 -15.58 18.44
CA ALA A 3 3.74 -16.38 18.01
C ALA A 3 3.27 -17.43 16.99
N PRO A 4 4.02 -17.68 15.90
CA PRO A 4 3.56 -18.55 14.81
C PRO A 4 3.44 -20.02 15.21
N GLY A 5 4.07 -20.45 16.33
CA GLY A 5 4.03 -21.82 16.81
C GLY A 5 4.87 -22.82 16.00
N TYR A 6 5.65 -22.32 15.03
CA TYR A 6 6.61 -23.08 14.24
C TYR A 6 8.03 -22.58 14.53
N LEU A 7 9.05 -23.32 14.10
CA LEU A 7 10.45 -22.89 14.24
C LEU A 7 10.79 -21.69 13.32
N CYS A 8 9.91 -20.69 13.32
CA CYS A 8 10.09 -19.46 12.57
C CYS A 8 9.48 -18.27 13.31
N THR A 9 10.06 -17.11 13.10
CA THR A 9 9.55 -15.80 13.53
C THR A 9 10.05 -14.75 12.55
N GLY A 10 9.68 -13.50 12.73
CA GLY A 10 10.14 -12.40 11.89
C GLY A 10 9.36 -11.11 12.11
N THR A 11 9.45 -10.24 11.14
CA THR A 11 8.71 -8.99 11.08
C THR A 11 7.73 -9.02 9.91
N SER A 12 6.70 -8.18 9.98
CA SER A 12 5.73 -8.03 8.90
C SER A 12 5.49 -6.54 8.61
N ASP A 13 5.43 -6.21 7.34
CA ASP A 13 5.22 -4.88 6.78
C ASP A 13 3.72 -4.58 6.53
N VAL A 14 2.89 -4.83 7.52
CA VAL A 14 1.45 -4.55 7.42
C VAL A 14 1.21 -3.06 7.21
N LEU A 15 0.48 -2.73 6.14
CA LEU A 15 0.10 -1.35 5.82
C LEU A 15 -0.91 -0.80 6.83
N ASP A 16 -0.71 0.45 7.28
CA ASP A 16 -1.70 1.18 8.06
C ASP A 16 -2.77 1.77 7.12
N LEU A 17 -3.74 0.93 6.75
CA LEU A 17 -4.78 1.29 5.80
C LEU A 17 -5.75 2.32 6.36
N GLU A 18 -5.95 2.40 7.68
CA GLU A 18 -6.78 3.43 8.31
C GLU A 18 -6.11 4.80 8.21
N ALA A 19 -4.83 4.89 8.53
CA ALA A 19 -4.07 6.12 8.35
C ALA A 19 -3.97 6.52 6.87
N GLN A 20 -3.86 5.56 5.95
CA GLN A 20 -3.84 5.83 4.51
C GLN A 20 -5.18 6.44 4.03
N VAL A 21 -6.32 5.88 4.43
CA VAL A 21 -7.64 6.45 4.09
C VAL A 21 -7.81 7.84 4.72
N ALA A 22 -7.36 8.04 5.96
CA ALA A 22 -7.38 9.35 6.61
C ALA A 22 -6.52 10.38 5.86
N LEU A 23 -5.33 9.99 5.36
CA LEU A 23 -4.47 10.84 4.54
C LEU A 23 -5.18 11.24 3.23
N ILE A 24 -5.76 10.26 2.51
CA ILE A 24 -6.50 10.53 1.27
C ILE A 24 -7.63 11.55 1.51
N LYS A 25 -8.43 11.35 2.56
CA LYS A 25 -9.50 12.29 2.93
C LYS A 25 -8.99 13.68 3.31
N ALA A 26 -7.84 13.76 3.98
CA ALA A 26 -7.23 15.04 4.32
C ALA A 26 -6.75 15.82 3.09
N MET A 27 -6.24 15.10 2.07
CA MET A 27 -5.77 15.67 0.81
C MET A 27 -6.93 15.95 -0.17
N GLN A 28 -7.96 15.09 -0.18
CA GLN A 28 -9.15 15.18 -1.02
C GLN A 28 -10.42 15.03 -0.16
N PRO A 29 -10.90 16.10 0.52
CA PRO A 29 -12.07 16.04 1.41
C PRO A 29 -13.36 15.58 0.71
N GLU A 30 -13.48 15.80 -0.58
CA GLU A 30 -14.67 15.46 -1.39
C GLU A 30 -14.55 14.10 -2.11
N VAL A 31 -13.52 13.29 -1.81
CA VAL A 31 -13.32 11.98 -2.43
C VAL A 31 -14.53 11.06 -2.19
N LYS A 32 -15.04 10.45 -3.26
CA LYS A 32 -16.20 9.54 -3.23
C LYS A 32 -15.84 8.14 -3.72
N SER A 33 -14.79 8.05 -4.56
CA SER A 33 -14.38 6.78 -5.16
C SER A 33 -12.87 6.66 -5.21
N ILE A 34 -12.35 5.49 -4.81
CA ILE A 34 -10.92 5.16 -4.84
C ILE A 34 -10.72 3.92 -5.71
N GLY A 35 -9.86 4.04 -6.69
CA GLY A 35 -9.45 2.94 -7.56
C GLY A 35 -8.34 2.11 -6.96
N ILE A 36 -8.46 0.79 -7.05
CA ILE A 36 -7.41 -0.16 -6.68
C ILE A 36 -7.11 -1.07 -7.86
N LEU A 37 -5.85 -1.06 -8.30
CA LEU A 37 -5.33 -2.04 -9.24
C LEU A 37 -4.56 -3.10 -8.46
N TYR A 38 -4.84 -4.39 -8.69
CA TYR A 38 -4.22 -5.46 -7.92
C TYR A 38 -4.01 -6.73 -8.73
N THR A 39 -2.97 -7.47 -8.40
CA THR A 39 -2.67 -8.76 -9.03
C THR A 39 -3.48 -9.87 -8.35
N SER A 40 -4.28 -10.60 -9.13
CA SER A 40 -5.21 -11.61 -8.62
C SER A 40 -4.54 -12.84 -7.98
N SER A 41 -3.24 -13.02 -8.16
CA SER A 41 -2.44 -14.10 -7.56
C SER A 41 -1.57 -13.64 -6.37
N GLU A 42 -1.63 -12.38 -5.97
CA GLU A 42 -0.87 -11.86 -4.82
C GLU A 42 -1.76 -11.79 -3.57
N ASP A 43 -1.51 -12.67 -2.59
CA ASP A 43 -2.31 -12.80 -1.37
C ASP A 43 -2.30 -11.52 -0.51
N ASN A 44 -1.15 -10.80 -0.46
CA ASN A 44 -1.03 -9.52 0.22
C ASN A 44 -1.97 -8.48 -0.41
N SER A 45 -2.04 -8.40 -1.74
CA SER A 45 -2.90 -7.46 -2.46
C SER A 45 -4.38 -7.74 -2.23
N ILE A 46 -4.77 -9.02 -2.26
CA ILE A 46 -6.15 -9.46 -1.99
C ILE A 46 -6.54 -9.11 -0.54
N THR A 47 -5.66 -9.38 0.41
CA THR A 47 -5.90 -9.11 1.84
C THR A 47 -6.02 -7.60 2.09
N ASN A 48 -5.11 -6.81 1.52
CA ASN A 48 -5.13 -5.35 1.63
C ASN A 48 -6.40 -4.78 1.01
N LEU A 49 -6.80 -5.24 -0.18
CA LEU A 49 -8.04 -4.81 -0.83
C LEU A 49 -9.27 -5.07 0.06
N LYS A 50 -9.38 -6.27 0.62
CA LYS A 50 -10.50 -6.61 1.52
C LYS A 50 -10.58 -5.69 2.72
N ASN A 51 -9.44 -5.44 3.38
CA ASN A 51 -9.36 -4.60 4.56
C ASN A 51 -9.61 -3.13 4.21
N PHE A 52 -9.00 -2.63 3.13
CA PHE A 52 -9.16 -1.27 2.64
C PHE A 52 -10.63 -0.97 2.30
N LYS A 53 -11.29 -1.90 1.59
CA LYS A 53 -12.70 -1.79 1.27
C LYS A 53 -13.56 -1.68 2.52
N ALA A 54 -13.31 -2.51 3.53
CA ALA A 54 -14.07 -2.46 4.79
C ALA A 54 -13.90 -1.13 5.56
N ILE A 55 -12.75 -0.46 5.41
CA ILE A 55 -12.49 0.86 5.98
C ILE A 55 -13.24 1.93 5.16
N CYS A 56 -13.09 1.92 3.84
CA CYS A 56 -13.74 2.87 2.94
C CYS A 56 -15.28 2.80 3.02
N ASP A 57 -15.85 1.61 3.16
CA ASP A 57 -17.29 1.40 3.33
C ASP A 57 -17.84 2.13 4.58
N LYS A 58 -17.08 2.14 5.70
CA LYS A 58 -17.45 2.89 6.92
C LYS A 58 -17.40 4.40 6.72
N GLU A 59 -16.50 4.86 5.85
CA GLU A 59 -16.29 6.27 5.52
C GLU A 59 -17.19 6.77 4.38
N GLY A 60 -18.03 5.89 3.79
CA GLY A 60 -18.91 6.20 2.68
C GLY A 60 -18.19 6.41 1.36
N ILE A 61 -17.01 5.81 1.18
CA ILE A 61 -16.18 5.89 -0.01
C ILE A 61 -16.30 4.59 -0.80
N GLU A 62 -16.61 4.69 -2.09
CA GLU A 62 -16.67 3.53 -3.00
C GLU A 62 -15.25 3.07 -3.36
N VAL A 63 -14.99 1.76 -3.31
CA VAL A 63 -13.76 1.17 -3.81
C VAL A 63 -14.03 0.43 -5.11
N VAL A 64 -13.47 0.95 -6.20
CA VAL A 64 -13.50 0.32 -7.54
C VAL A 64 -12.22 -0.48 -7.71
N ALA A 65 -12.31 -1.80 -7.69
CA ALA A 65 -11.16 -2.68 -7.79
C ALA A 65 -11.06 -3.36 -9.16
N THR A 66 -9.90 -3.32 -9.78
CA THR A 66 -9.62 -3.96 -11.07
C THR A 66 -8.49 -4.97 -10.89
N ALA A 67 -8.80 -6.25 -11.14
CA ALA A 67 -7.84 -7.33 -11.07
C ALA A 67 -7.01 -7.41 -12.37
N VAL A 68 -5.71 -7.63 -12.24
CA VAL A 68 -4.80 -7.96 -13.34
C VAL A 68 -4.16 -9.33 -13.10
N GLN A 69 -3.75 -10.01 -14.16
CA GLN A 69 -3.01 -11.27 -14.04
C GLN A 69 -1.50 -11.06 -14.18
N GLY A 70 -1.08 -9.96 -14.78
CA GLY A 70 0.32 -9.58 -14.93
C GLY A 70 0.51 -8.23 -15.59
N ALA A 71 1.76 -7.86 -15.82
CA ALA A 71 2.16 -6.56 -16.34
C ALA A 71 1.48 -6.15 -17.66
N ALA A 72 1.17 -7.11 -18.52
CA ALA A 72 0.55 -6.85 -19.82
C ALA A 72 -0.87 -6.29 -19.73
N ASP A 73 -1.58 -6.55 -18.63
CA ASP A 73 -2.96 -6.09 -18.42
C ASP A 73 -3.00 -4.67 -17.88
N ILE A 74 -1.92 -4.21 -17.22
CA ILE A 74 -1.88 -2.94 -16.46
C ILE A 74 -2.25 -1.72 -17.31
N PRO A 75 -1.75 -1.53 -18.56
CA PRO A 75 -2.07 -0.33 -19.32
C PRO A 75 -3.57 -0.13 -19.54
N ALA A 76 -4.28 -1.19 -19.99
CA ALA A 76 -5.70 -1.12 -20.24
C ALA A 76 -6.51 -1.00 -18.94
N ALA A 77 -6.13 -1.75 -17.92
CA ALA A 77 -6.79 -1.74 -16.61
C ALA A 77 -6.62 -0.41 -15.90
N ALA A 78 -5.44 0.21 -15.95
CA ALA A 78 -5.18 1.52 -15.35
C ALA A 78 -5.96 2.64 -16.05
N GLU A 79 -6.01 2.62 -17.38
CA GLU A 79 -6.78 3.58 -18.18
C GLU A 79 -8.29 3.49 -17.87
N GLU A 80 -8.84 2.28 -17.84
CA GLU A 80 -10.23 2.05 -17.51
C GLU A 80 -10.56 2.47 -16.09
N LEU A 81 -9.69 2.13 -15.12
CA LEU A 81 -9.87 2.47 -13.72
C LEU A 81 -9.83 3.99 -13.51
N ALA A 82 -8.82 4.66 -14.05
CA ALA A 82 -8.63 6.10 -13.91
C ALA A 82 -9.82 6.91 -14.44
N SER A 83 -10.54 6.38 -15.45
CA SER A 83 -11.73 7.05 -16.01
C SER A 83 -12.97 7.03 -15.10
N LYS A 84 -12.94 6.29 -14.00
CA LYS A 84 -14.13 5.97 -13.18
C LYS A 84 -14.03 6.44 -11.73
N VAL A 85 -12.86 6.90 -11.29
CA VAL A 85 -12.57 7.16 -9.87
C VAL A 85 -12.00 8.55 -9.64
N ASP A 86 -12.09 9.03 -8.39
CA ASP A 86 -11.55 10.33 -8.01
C ASP A 86 -10.05 10.29 -7.72
N CYS A 87 -9.52 9.13 -7.36
CA CYS A 87 -8.09 8.87 -7.19
C CYS A 87 -7.79 7.38 -7.29
N ILE A 88 -6.51 7.03 -7.42
CA ILE A 88 -6.03 5.66 -7.34
C ILE A 88 -5.17 5.53 -6.09
N ASN A 89 -5.30 4.41 -5.35
CA ASN A 89 -4.39 4.04 -4.29
C ASN A 89 -3.68 2.73 -4.65
N ASN A 90 -2.36 2.77 -4.70
CA ASN A 90 -1.53 1.59 -4.93
C ASN A 90 -1.14 0.94 -3.61
N PHE A 91 -1.24 -0.38 -3.54
CA PHE A 91 -0.62 -1.19 -2.49
C PHE A 91 0.83 -1.53 -2.85
N THR A 92 1.45 -2.39 -2.05
CA THR A 92 2.76 -3.00 -2.31
C THR A 92 2.62 -4.24 -3.24
N ASP A 93 1.84 -4.09 -4.32
CA ASP A 93 1.65 -5.12 -5.35
C ASP A 93 2.83 -5.09 -6.32
N ASN A 94 3.53 -6.21 -6.48
CA ASN A 94 4.77 -6.25 -7.26
C ASN A 94 4.59 -5.87 -8.73
N ASN A 95 3.51 -6.36 -9.37
CA ASN A 95 3.28 -6.02 -10.78
C ASN A 95 2.90 -4.54 -10.94
N VAL A 96 2.06 -4.01 -10.05
CA VAL A 96 1.62 -2.61 -10.10
C VAL A 96 2.78 -1.66 -9.80
N VAL A 97 3.58 -1.93 -8.75
CA VAL A 97 4.75 -1.12 -8.38
C VAL A 97 5.78 -1.10 -9.51
N ASN A 98 6.09 -2.25 -10.10
CA ASN A 98 7.02 -2.34 -11.23
C ASN A 98 6.54 -1.62 -12.49
N ASN A 99 5.24 -1.32 -12.58
CA ASN A 99 4.62 -0.60 -13.70
C ASN A 99 3.98 0.73 -13.25
N LEU A 100 4.46 1.30 -12.14
CA LEU A 100 3.90 2.53 -11.56
C LEU A 100 3.80 3.68 -12.57
N SER A 101 4.80 3.87 -13.41
CA SER A 101 4.79 4.92 -14.44
C SER A 101 3.62 4.80 -15.43
N VAL A 102 3.16 3.59 -15.69
CA VAL A 102 1.99 3.34 -16.55
C VAL A 102 0.71 3.79 -15.85
N VAL A 103 0.58 3.48 -14.54
CA VAL A 103 -0.55 3.90 -13.71
C VAL A 103 -0.60 5.43 -13.60
N LEU A 104 0.55 6.07 -13.32
CA LEU A 104 0.67 7.52 -13.25
C LEU A 104 0.29 8.20 -14.58
N ASN A 105 0.77 7.68 -15.71
CA ASN A 105 0.41 8.20 -17.02
C ASN A 105 -1.10 8.08 -17.33
N ALA A 106 -1.74 6.99 -16.89
CA ALA A 106 -3.18 6.84 -17.03
C ALA A 106 -3.93 7.87 -16.15
N ALA A 107 -3.52 8.02 -14.89
CA ALA A 107 -4.12 8.99 -13.96
C ALA A 107 -3.98 10.44 -14.43
N ASP A 108 -2.81 10.80 -14.98
CA ASP A 108 -2.53 12.14 -15.55
C ASP A 108 -3.53 12.55 -16.65
N LYS A 109 -3.95 11.62 -17.49
CA LYS A 109 -4.95 11.89 -18.56
C LYS A 109 -6.30 12.32 -18.00
N TYR A 110 -6.68 11.78 -16.84
CA TYR A 110 -7.94 12.06 -16.17
C TYR A 110 -7.79 13.10 -15.05
N LYS A 111 -6.56 13.60 -14.83
CA LYS A 111 -6.21 14.59 -13.80
C LYS A 111 -6.64 14.15 -12.39
N ILE A 112 -6.40 12.89 -12.07
CA ILE A 112 -6.65 12.33 -10.76
C ILE A 112 -5.32 11.98 -10.08
N PRO A 113 -5.19 12.15 -8.75
CA PRO A 113 -3.97 11.80 -8.05
C PRO A 113 -3.83 10.28 -7.87
N VAL A 114 -2.58 9.85 -7.73
CA VAL A 114 -2.22 8.49 -7.31
C VAL A 114 -1.58 8.55 -5.94
N TYR A 115 -2.10 7.81 -4.99
CA TYR A 115 -1.52 7.61 -3.66
C TYR A 115 -0.73 6.31 -3.64
N GLY A 116 0.41 6.32 -2.96
CA GLY A 116 1.24 5.14 -2.76
C GLY A 116 1.05 4.54 -1.37
N SER A 117 1.72 3.42 -1.11
CA SER A 117 1.76 2.76 0.21
C SER A 117 3.18 2.71 0.79
N GLU A 118 4.15 3.32 0.11
CA GLU A 118 5.55 3.41 0.53
C GLU A 118 6.21 4.68 -0.03
N GLU A 119 7.32 5.08 0.59
CA GLU A 119 8.05 6.30 0.24
C GLU A 119 8.56 6.26 -1.21
N GLU A 120 9.05 5.12 -1.69
CA GLU A 120 9.60 4.99 -3.05
C GLU A 120 8.53 5.29 -4.12
N GLN A 121 7.29 4.89 -3.91
CA GLN A 121 6.20 5.24 -4.82
C GLN A 121 5.97 6.76 -4.86
N VAL A 122 6.11 7.45 -3.73
CA VAL A 122 5.99 8.93 -3.68
C VAL A 122 7.16 9.60 -4.40
N VAL A 123 8.38 9.11 -4.21
CA VAL A 123 9.57 9.59 -4.93
C VAL A 123 9.40 9.39 -6.44
N ASN A 124 8.74 8.31 -6.86
CA ASN A 124 8.50 7.98 -8.26
C ASN A 124 7.23 8.61 -8.86
N GLY A 125 6.53 9.49 -8.13
CA GLY A 125 5.46 10.33 -8.70
C GLY A 125 4.08 10.16 -8.07
N CYS A 126 3.89 9.30 -7.06
CA CYS A 126 2.65 9.34 -6.28
C CYS A 126 2.55 10.64 -5.47
N LEU A 127 1.32 11.10 -5.21
CA LEU A 127 1.06 12.33 -4.47
C LEU A 127 1.50 12.23 -3.01
N ALA A 128 1.11 11.14 -2.34
CA ALA A 128 1.41 10.93 -0.93
C ALA A 128 1.26 9.46 -0.55
N SER A 129 1.83 9.09 0.60
CA SER A 129 1.65 7.78 1.23
C SER A 129 1.77 7.86 2.74
N VAL A 130 1.20 6.89 3.45
CA VAL A 130 1.57 6.58 4.83
C VAL A 130 2.57 5.43 4.76
N SER A 131 3.85 5.76 4.93
CA SER A 131 4.95 4.85 4.63
C SER A 131 5.46 4.12 5.85
N ILE A 132 5.82 2.84 5.66
CA ILE A 132 6.54 2.04 6.66
C ILE A 132 8.02 2.41 6.61
N ASP A 133 8.64 2.61 7.77
CA ASP A 133 10.11 2.74 7.86
C ASP A 133 10.76 1.34 7.74
N TYR A 134 11.16 0.99 6.53
CA TYR A 134 11.83 -0.29 6.25
C TYR A 134 13.22 -0.40 6.89
N VAL A 135 13.89 0.72 7.22
CA VAL A 135 15.15 0.71 7.96
C VAL A 135 14.89 0.30 9.40
N ALA A 136 13.86 0.87 10.03
CA ALA A 136 13.45 0.48 11.37
C ALA A 136 12.95 -0.98 11.41
N LEU A 137 12.18 -1.42 10.40
CA LEU A 137 11.75 -2.81 10.26
C LEU A 137 12.93 -3.77 10.17
N GLY A 138 13.94 -3.43 9.34
CA GLY A 138 15.17 -4.20 9.20
C GLY A 138 15.98 -4.30 10.49
N LYS A 139 16.07 -3.22 11.29
CA LYS A 139 16.70 -3.25 12.62
C LYS A 139 16.02 -4.22 13.56
N VAL A 140 14.69 -4.15 13.65
CA VAL A 140 13.89 -5.07 14.49
C VAL A 140 14.09 -6.52 14.04
N THR A 141 14.11 -6.78 12.72
CA THR A 141 14.39 -8.10 12.17
C THR A 141 15.77 -8.61 12.57
N GLY A 142 16.78 -7.73 12.48
CA GLY A 142 18.15 -8.06 12.91
C GLY A 142 18.27 -8.37 14.40
N GLU A 143 17.59 -7.60 15.25
CA GLU A 143 17.53 -7.85 16.70
C GLU A 143 16.89 -9.21 17.01
N MET A 144 15.78 -9.55 16.34
CA MET A 144 15.14 -10.87 16.47
C MET A 144 16.06 -12.00 16.04
N ALA A 145 16.78 -11.84 14.92
CA ALA A 145 17.75 -12.83 14.47
C ALA A 145 18.88 -13.04 15.49
N VAL A 146 19.37 -11.96 16.12
CA VAL A 146 20.39 -12.05 17.19
C VAL A 146 19.84 -12.79 18.41
N SER A 147 18.59 -12.57 18.79
CA SER A 147 17.93 -13.30 19.89
C SER A 147 17.89 -14.80 19.62
N VAL A 148 17.47 -15.21 18.42
CA VAL A 148 17.45 -16.64 18.03
C VAL A 148 18.86 -17.23 18.04
N LEU A 149 19.86 -16.52 17.54
CA LEU A 149 21.26 -16.97 17.56
C LEU A 149 21.82 -17.10 18.98
N LYS A 150 21.26 -16.38 19.96
CA LYS A 150 21.59 -16.51 21.40
C LYS A 150 20.83 -17.64 22.10
N GLY A 151 19.94 -18.34 21.39
CA GLY A 151 19.22 -19.51 21.90
C GLY A 151 17.77 -19.24 22.31
N GLU A 152 17.20 -18.07 22.00
CA GLU A 152 15.75 -17.88 22.18
C GLU A 152 14.97 -18.76 21.20
N ASP A 153 13.85 -19.30 21.68
CA ASP A 153 13.00 -20.16 20.86
C ASP A 153 12.17 -19.34 19.85
N ALA A 154 12.50 -19.46 18.57
CA ALA A 154 11.80 -18.77 17.50
C ALA A 154 10.29 -19.07 17.48
N SER A 155 9.87 -20.27 17.88
CA SER A 155 8.45 -20.66 17.91
C SER A 155 7.63 -19.93 18.98
N ALA A 156 8.30 -19.40 20.00
CA ALA A 156 7.69 -18.61 21.08
C ALA A 156 7.77 -17.09 20.83
N MET A 157 8.50 -16.66 19.81
CA MET A 157 8.65 -15.24 19.51
C MET A 157 7.51 -14.74 18.62
N PRO A 158 6.71 -13.73 19.07
CA PRO A 158 5.67 -13.14 18.24
C PRO A 158 6.26 -12.46 17.00
N VAL A 159 5.53 -12.53 15.89
CA VAL A 159 5.84 -11.70 14.72
C VAL A 159 5.65 -10.24 15.08
N LYS A 160 6.66 -9.40 14.81
CA LYS A 160 6.62 -7.97 15.11
C LYS A 160 6.22 -7.16 13.88
N THR A 161 5.46 -6.10 14.12
CA THR A 161 5.14 -5.06 13.12
C THR A 161 5.69 -3.74 13.60
N ILE A 162 5.95 -2.83 12.68
CA ILE A 162 6.20 -1.42 13.00
C ILE A 162 4.88 -0.68 12.83
N THR A 163 4.46 0.02 13.87
CA THR A 163 3.21 0.79 13.90
C THR A 163 3.44 2.28 13.65
N GLU A 164 4.69 2.73 13.67
CA GLU A 164 5.03 4.12 13.34
C GLU A 164 5.11 4.27 11.83
N ALA A 165 4.02 4.76 11.25
CA ALA A 165 3.95 5.11 9.84
C ALA A 165 4.02 6.63 9.71
N THR A 166 4.90 7.11 8.83
CA THR A 166 5.10 8.55 8.60
C THR A 166 4.47 8.96 7.29
N PRO A 167 3.61 9.99 7.26
CA PRO A 167 3.12 10.56 6.01
C PRO A 167 4.28 11.16 5.20
N VAL A 168 4.37 10.76 3.92
CA VAL A 168 5.30 11.31 2.95
C VAL A 168 4.49 11.95 1.83
N ILE A 169 4.84 13.19 1.45
CA ILE A 169 4.10 13.97 0.47
C ILE A 169 5.04 14.46 -0.62
N ASN A 170 4.66 14.29 -1.88
CA ASN A 170 5.37 14.83 -3.03
C ASN A 170 4.91 16.27 -3.29
N SER A 171 5.74 17.23 -2.90
CA SER A 171 5.43 18.65 -3.07
C SER A 171 5.33 19.11 -4.53
N THR A 172 5.87 18.37 -5.49
CA THR A 172 5.78 18.68 -6.92
C THR A 172 4.46 18.25 -7.54
N GLU A 173 3.77 17.28 -6.91
CA GLU A 173 2.46 16.81 -7.37
C GLU A 173 1.29 17.55 -6.72
N ILE A 174 1.53 18.29 -5.63
CA ILE A 174 0.50 19.15 -5.03
C ILE A 174 0.04 20.20 -6.03
N GLY A 175 -1.25 20.20 -6.36
CA GLY A 175 -1.86 21.15 -7.30
C GLY A 175 -1.84 20.73 -8.77
N ARG A 176 -1.38 19.50 -9.09
CA ARG A 176 -1.52 18.91 -10.43
C ARG A 176 -2.81 18.09 -10.56
N ALA A 177 -3.36 17.65 -9.44
CA ALA A 177 -4.60 16.89 -9.34
C ALA A 177 -5.80 17.79 -9.06
#